data_e869650369f59b85791deb8e3e3c8e51
#
_entry.id   e869650369f59b85791deb8e3e3c8e51
#
_cell.length_a   1.000
_cell.length_b   1.000
_cell.length_c   1.000
_cell.angle_alpha   90.00
_cell.angle_beta   90.00
_cell.angle_gamma   90.00
#
_symmetry.space_group_name_H-M   'P 1'
#
loop_
_entity.id
_entity.type
_entity.pdbx_description
1 polymer ?
#
loop_
_entity_poly.entity_id
_entity_poly.type
_entity_poly.pdbx_seq_one_letter_code
_entity_poly.pdbx_strand_id
1 'polypeptide(L)'
;MSEFMAGWEGPQALLAVETTQLKAEGRDPAWVDKTMSTLDLRRASTAELADLWTRLQAAPMRPDFAFVEPSDLEGIRDARDGKSRTWRRALTDDALFDRMHGAWLGRCCGCALGKPVETFMGAHNGLTSRQRLRTYLQAAGAYPLDNYVPGKSPAQEQTGALQCPASQRENIAFMETDDDIRYTVLGQKILRQHGASFDTAHVMRAWLDQLPYSSVCTAETQAYRNYVARYQLHLGPVVLTGVDWTWVATHQNPYREWIGAQIRADSWGYAAPGNPELAAEFAWRDARMSHVKNGIYGEMFVAAMIATGFALDDPLAVIEAGLAEIPGHSRLYAEMRQVIDICRRHDCDFAHFEKVLDEIEALLGHYHPVHTNNNAALVVAALLLGGSDFEKVITLAVMGGWDTDCNGATAGSIFGAMHGAGAIPEKWHGPLHDTLYSQVNDYHPITITECARRSAAIARTIAAG
;
A
#
# COMPACT_ATOMS: atom_id res chain seq x y z
N MET A 1 28.71 -6.73 18.13
CA MET A 1 29.14 -6.14 16.85
C MET A 1 27.89 -5.83 16.07
N SER A 2 27.51 -4.57 15.92
CA SER A 2 26.42 -4.20 15.04
C SER A 2 26.98 -4.16 13.62
N GLU A 3 26.92 -5.26 12.90
CA GLU A 3 27.17 -5.24 11.48
C GLU A 3 26.10 -4.36 10.83
N PHE A 4 26.53 -3.40 10.00
CA PHE A 4 25.61 -2.67 9.14
C PHE A 4 25.04 -3.66 8.11
N MET A 5 23.81 -4.07 8.33
CA MET A 5 23.19 -5.13 7.53
C MET A 5 22.20 -4.47 6.56
N ALA A 6 22.50 -4.57 5.27
CA ALA A 6 21.56 -4.18 4.25
C ALA A 6 20.33 -5.10 4.25
N GLY A 7 19.16 -4.50 4.06
CA GLY A 7 17.90 -5.20 3.87
C GLY A 7 17.69 -5.59 2.40
N TRP A 8 16.78 -4.91 1.74
CA TRP A 8 16.45 -5.09 0.33
C TRP A 8 17.60 -4.71 -0.60
N GLU A 9 18.28 -3.61 -0.31
CA GLU A 9 19.40 -3.08 -1.09
C GLU A 9 20.74 -3.25 -0.35
N GLY A 10 21.86 -3.09 -1.08
CA GLY A 10 23.18 -3.06 -0.50
C GLY A 10 23.40 -1.84 0.42
N PRO A 11 24.38 -1.88 1.34
CA PRO A 11 24.59 -0.84 2.35
C PRO A 11 24.72 0.57 1.80
N GLN A 12 25.38 0.74 0.65
CA GLN A 12 25.57 2.05 0.02
C GLN A 12 24.27 2.63 -0.51
N ALA A 13 23.46 1.78 -1.20
CA ALA A 13 22.16 2.18 -1.72
C ALA A 13 21.17 2.47 -0.57
N LEU A 14 21.18 1.67 0.50
CA LEU A 14 20.37 1.89 1.69
C LEU A 14 20.61 3.27 2.32
N LEU A 15 21.87 3.75 2.37
CA LEU A 15 22.20 5.10 2.87
C LEU A 15 21.67 6.20 1.95
N ALA A 16 21.69 5.98 0.63
CA ALA A 16 21.13 6.94 -0.33
C ALA A 16 19.61 7.07 -0.14
N VAL A 17 18.90 5.96 0.02
CA VAL A 17 17.46 5.95 0.29
C VAL A 17 17.15 6.61 1.64
N GLU A 18 17.94 6.32 2.71
CA GLU A 18 17.78 6.96 4.02
C GLU A 18 17.94 8.49 3.94
N THR A 19 18.86 8.97 3.12
CA THR A 19 19.04 10.41 2.90
C THR A 19 17.76 11.06 2.37
N THR A 20 17.10 10.41 1.42
CA THR A 20 15.82 10.86 0.87
C THR A 20 14.71 10.80 1.92
N GLN A 21 14.64 9.69 2.68
CA GLN A 21 13.65 9.50 3.72
C GLN A 21 13.78 10.53 4.85
N LEU A 22 14.99 10.81 5.32
CA LEU A 22 15.23 11.82 6.37
C LEU A 22 14.75 13.21 5.93
N LYS A 23 15.04 13.60 4.69
CA LYS A 23 14.56 14.88 4.13
C LYS A 23 13.05 14.93 4.04
N ALA A 24 12.42 13.86 3.61
CA ALA A 24 10.95 13.74 3.56
C ALA A 24 10.33 13.84 4.96
N GLU A 25 10.96 13.27 5.99
CA GLU A 25 10.53 13.35 7.39
C GLU A 25 10.83 14.72 8.05
N GLY A 26 11.31 15.71 7.31
CA GLY A 26 11.56 17.05 7.80
C GLY A 26 12.91 17.27 8.46
N ARG A 27 13.88 16.37 8.28
CA ARG A 27 15.25 16.63 8.72
C ARG A 27 15.90 17.70 7.85
N ASP A 28 16.83 18.47 8.44
CA ASP A 28 17.53 19.55 7.73
C ASP A 28 18.33 19.00 6.53
N PRO A 29 17.93 19.35 5.28
CA PRO A 29 18.57 18.81 4.09
C PRO A 29 20.05 19.19 3.98
N ALA A 30 20.42 20.40 4.38
CA ALA A 30 21.82 20.89 4.31
C ALA A 30 22.70 20.08 5.27
N TRP A 31 22.20 19.80 6.45
CA TRP A 31 22.91 18.98 7.45
C TRP A 31 23.06 17.53 6.95
N VAL A 32 21.99 16.95 6.40
CA VAL A 32 21.98 15.58 5.84
C VAL A 32 22.98 15.47 4.70
N ASP A 33 22.95 16.39 3.72
CA ASP A 33 23.86 16.37 2.57
C ASP A 33 25.32 16.57 2.98
N LYS A 34 25.58 17.47 3.92
CA LYS A 34 26.92 17.68 4.49
C LYS A 34 27.42 16.39 5.17
N THR A 35 26.58 15.73 5.94
CA THR A 35 26.96 14.49 6.64
C THR A 35 27.25 13.37 5.65
N MET A 36 26.41 13.20 4.62
CA MET A 36 26.67 12.23 3.55
C MET A 36 27.98 12.47 2.81
N SER A 37 28.34 13.73 2.55
CA SER A 37 29.55 14.08 1.81
C SER A 37 30.85 13.81 2.58
N THR A 38 30.79 13.44 3.86
CA THR A 38 31.97 13.13 4.69
C THR A 38 32.63 11.78 4.37
N LEU A 39 31.95 10.92 3.60
CA LEU A 39 32.42 9.56 3.35
C LEU A 39 32.25 9.19 1.86
N ASP A 40 33.30 8.62 1.26
CA ASP A 40 33.20 7.98 -0.05
C ASP A 40 32.59 6.57 0.11
N LEU A 41 31.30 6.44 -0.16
CA LEU A 41 30.55 5.19 0.04
C LEU A 41 31.14 4.01 -0.73
N ARG A 42 31.82 4.25 -1.87
CA ARG A 42 32.37 3.18 -2.72
C ARG A 42 33.57 2.49 -2.09
N ARG A 43 34.26 3.19 -1.16
CA ARG A 43 35.51 2.73 -0.50
C ARG A 43 35.30 2.45 0.97
N ALA A 44 34.14 2.79 1.51
CA ALA A 44 33.84 2.68 2.91
C ALA A 44 33.73 1.22 3.39
N SER A 45 34.31 0.97 4.54
CA SER A 45 34.11 -0.28 5.30
C SER A 45 32.69 -0.34 5.88
N THR A 46 32.22 -1.54 6.23
CA THR A 46 30.93 -1.75 6.91
C THR A 46 30.82 -0.92 8.22
N ALA A 47 31.92 -0.79 8.96
CA ALA A 47 31.96 -0.02 10.20
C ALA A 47 31.77 1.52 9.94
N GLU A 48 32.40 2.04 8.90
CA GLU A 48 32.25 3.46 8.51
C GLU A 48 30.82 3.74 7.99
N LEU A 49 30.22 2.80 7.26
CA LEU A 49 28.81 2.91 6.82
C LEU A 49 27.86 2.92 8.01
N ALA A 50 28.10 2.07 9.01
CA ALA A 50 27.31 2.03 10.26
C ALA A 50 27.46 3.31 11.09
N ASP A 51 28.68 3.88 11.16
CA ASP A 51 28.90 5.18 11.81
C ASP A 51 28.18 6.30 11.07
N LEU A 52 28.27 6.32 9.74
CA LEU A 52 27.55 7.30 8.93
C LEU A 52 26.04 7.22 9.13
N TRP A 53 25.47 6.00 9.14
CA TRP A 53 24.06 5.80 9.47
C TRP A 53 23.70 6.41 10.83
N THR A 54 24.50 6.13 11.87
CA THR A 54 24.27 6.65 13.22
C THR A 54 24.30 8.18 13.26
N ARG A 55 25.25 8.79 12.55
CA ARG A 55 25.33 10.25 12.43
C ARG A 55 24.12 10.83 11.69
N LEU A 56 23.66 10.20 10.62
CA LEU A 56 22.47 10.64 9.88
C LEU A 56 21.22 10.65 10.76
N GLN A 57 21.05 9.67 11.66
CA GLN A 57 19.92 9.65 12.59
C GLN A 57 19.89 10.84 13.55
N ALA A 58 21.03 11.49 13.79
CA ALA A 58 21.14 12.70 14.63
C ALA A 58 20.77 14.00 13.88
N ALA A 59 20.33 13.94 12.63
CA ALA A 59 19.97 15.12 11.84
C ALA A 59 18.87 15.94 12.56
N PRO A 60 19.06 17.27 12.73
CA PRO A 60 18.06 18.12 13.37
C PRO A 60 16.81 18.25 12.49
N MET A 61 15.67 18.47 13.14
CA MET A 61 14.45 18.86 12.42
C MET A 61 14.61 20.27 11.86
N ARG A 62 14.13 20.49 10.63
CA ARG A 62 14.05 21.85 10.09
C ARG A 62 12.96 22.66 10.81
N PRO A 63 13.18 23.97 11.06
CA PRO A 63 12.25 24.76 11.88
C PRO A 63 10.87 24.97 11.26
N ASP A 64 10.74 24.84 9.95
CA ASP A 64 9.50 25.01 9.18
C ASP A 64 8.70 23.70 9.00
N PHE A 65 9.15 22.59 9.58
CA PHE A 65 8.40 21.33 9.55
C PHE A 65 7.28 21.37 10.59
N ALA A 66 6.06 21.66 10.12
CA ALA A 66 4.89 21.89 10.98
C ALA A 66 4.03 20.65 11.23
N PHE A 67 4.43 19.47 10.72
CA PHE A 67 3.62 18.26 10.82
C PHE A 67 3.79 17.56 12.18
N VAL A 68 2.68 16.94 12.63
CA VAL A 68 2.62 16.16 13.88
C VAL A 68 2.30 14.70 13.50
N GLU A 69 3.26 13.81 13.67
CA GLU A 69 3.22 12.46 13.10
C GLU A 69 3.62 11.39 14.14
N PRO A 70 2.78 11.14 15.18
CA PRO A 70 3.00 10.06 16.14
C PRO A 70 2.86 8.68 15.49
N SER A 71 3.56 7.67 16.01
CA SER A 71 3.46 6.28 15.51
C SER A 71 2.73 5.35 16.48
N ASP A 72 2.51 5.77 17.72
CA ASP A 72 1.70 5.02 18.69
C ASP A 72 0.21 5.33 18.53
N LEU A 73 -0.64 4.35 18.86
CA LEU A 73 -2.08 4.44 18.61
C LEU A 73 -2.76 5.56 19.40
N GLU A 74 -2.32 5.80 20.64
CA GLU A 74 -2.88 6.85 21.48
C GLU A 74 -2.56 8.23 20.89
N GLY A 75 -1.28 8.48 20.58
CA GLY A 75 -0.87 9.71 19.93
C GLY A 75 -1.54 9.96 18.58
N ILE A 76 -1.77 8.91 17.77
CA ILE A 76 -2.53 9.01 16.52
C ILE A 76 -3.96 9.44 16.79
N ARG A 77 -4.65 8.82 17.76
CA ARG A 77 -6.02 9.15 18.15
C ARG A 77 -6.15 10.58 18.65
N ASP A 78 -5.22 11.01 19.48
CA ASP A 78 -5.20 12.37 20.04
C ASP A 78 -4.92 13.46 18.98
N ALA A 79 -4.21 13.10 17.92
CA ALA A 79 -3.86 14.01 16.82
C ALA A 79 -4.92 14.08 15.70
N ARG A 80 -6.03 13.35 15.79
CA ARG A 80 -7.11 13.39 14.79
C ARG A 80 -7.84 14.73 14.81
N ASP A 81 -8.23 15.24 13.64
CA ASP A 81 -9.04 16.48 13.52
C ASP A 81 -10.51 16.29 13.84
N GLY A 82 -11.00 15.08 13.84
CA GLY A 82 -12.40 14.74 14.01
C GLY A 82 -12.65 13.53 14.89
N LYS A 83 -13.91 13.28 15.17
CA LYS A 83 -14.32 12.03 15.83
C LYS A 83 -14.58 10.98 14.77
N SER A 84 -14.04 9.80 14.97
CA SER A 84 -14.42 8.62 14.22
C SER A 84 -15.93 8.40 14.23
N ARG A 85 -16.47 7.95 13.13
CA ARG A 85 -17.89 7.72 12.94
C ARG A 85 -18.14 6.28 12.51
N THR A 86 -18.97 5.57 13.21
CA THR A 86 -19.46 4.25 12.79
C THR A 86 -20.74 4.40 11.99
N TRP A 87 -20.80 3.74 10.82
CA TRP A 87 -21.99 3.69 9.98
C TRP A 87 -22.66 2.32 10.11
N ARG A 88 -23.94 2.33 10.46
CA ARG A 88 -24.74 1.12 10.55
C ARG A 88 -25.62 1.01 9.30
N ARG A 89 -25.14 0.26 8.31
CA ARG A 89 -25.97 -0.23 7.22
C ARG A 89 -26.39 -1.67 7.56
N ALA A 90 -27.68 -1.91 7.67
CA ALA A 90 -28.19 -3.27 7.85
C ALA A 90 -28.02 -4.02 6.53
N LEU A 91 -26.88 -4.69 6.35
CA LEU A 91 -26.65 -5.58 5.21
C LEU A 91 -27.23 -6.95 5.51
N THR A 92 -28.02 -7.48 4.58
CA THR A 92 -28.36 -8.92 4.58
C THR A 92 -27.08 -9.74 4.32
N ASP A 93 -27.12 -11.02 4.63
CA ASP A 93 -25.99 -11.91 4.38
C ASP A 93 -25.56 -11.92 2.90
N ASP A 94 -26.53 -11.89 1.99
CA ASP A 94 -26.27 -11.84 0.55
C ASP A 94 -25.65 -10.51 0.13
N ALA A 95 -26.14 -9.38 0.66
CA ALA A 95 -25.58 -8.07 0.37
C ALA A 95 -24.16 -7.88 0.94
N LEU A 96 -23.88 -8.42 2.13
CA LEU A 96 -22.54 -8.44 2.70
C LEU A 96 -21.60 -9.30 1.84
N PHE A 97 -22.08 -10.48 1.41
CA PHE A 97 -21.28 -11.36 0.56
C PHE A 97 -21.02 -10.74 -0.81
N ASP A 98 -22.00 -10.11 -1.44
CA ASP A 98 -21.84 -9.44 -2.74
C ASP A 98 -20.77 -8.33 -2.67
N ARG A 99 -20.82 -7.47 -1.65
CA ARG A 99 -19.82 -6.42 -1.44
C ARG A 99 -18.43 -7.00 -1.11
N MET A 100 -18.37 -8.05 -0.30
CA MET A 100 -17.13 -8.73 0.02
C MET A 100 -16.51 -9.38 -1.23
N HIS A 101 -17.34 -10.00 -2.05
CA HIS A 101 -16.93 -10.59 -3.33
C HIS A 101 -16.46 -9.51 -4.30
N GLY A 102 -17.19 -8.37 -4.36
CA GLY A 102 -16.77 -7.20 -5.14
C GLY A 102 -15.41 -6.68 -4.72
N ALA A 103 -15.15 -6.56 -3.41
CA ALA A 103 -13.88 -6.10 -2.88
C ALA A 103 -12.72 -7.03 -3.28
N TRP A 104 -12.88 -8.35 -3.13
CA TRP A 104 -11.87 -9.32 -3.56
C TRP A 104 -11.67 -9.35 -5.08
N LEU A 105 -12.75 -9.32 -5.88
CA LEU A 105 -12.66 -9.24 -7.33
C LEU A 105 -11.97 -7.96 -7.78
N GLY A 106 -12.38 -6.81 -7.23
CA GLY A 106 -11.81 -5.51 -7.56
C GLY A 106 -10.31 -5.46 -7.26
N ARG A 107 -9.90 -5.99 -6.09
CA ARG A 107 -8.49 -6.10 -5.73
C ARG A 107 -7.71 -6.95 -6.73
N CYS A 108 -8.21 -8.14 -7.06
CA CYS A 108 -7.53 -9.02 -8.01
C CYS A 108 -7.46 -8.41 -9.42
N CYS A 109 -8.54 -7.81 -9.91
CA CYS A 109 -8.57 -7.17 -11.23
C CYS A 109 -7.60 -5.98 -11.31
N GLY A 110 -7.61 -5.12 -10.30
CA GLY A 110 -6.74 -3.94 -10.24
C GLY A 110 -5.26 -4.29 -10.12
N CYS A 111 -4.92 -5.27 -9.25
CA CYS A 111 -3.56 -5.79 -9.14
C CYS A 111 -3.06 -6.38 -10.47
N ALA A 112 -3.84 -7.29 -11.07
CA ALA A 112 -3.47 -7.90 -12.34
C ALA A 112 -3.34 -6.89 -13.49
N LEU A 113 -4.11 -5.79 -13.47
CA LEU A 113 -3.98 -4.71 -14.45
C LEU A 113 -2.66 -3.96 -14.31
N GLY A 114 -2.27 -3.61 -13.08
CA GLY A 114 -1.06 -2.81 -12.82
C GLY A 114 0.24 -3.60 -12.88
N LYS A 115 0.21 -4.87 -12.51
CA LYS A 115 1.38 -5.73 -12.34
C LYS A 115 2.36 -5.79 -13.52
N PRO A 116 1.94 -5.88 -14.82
CA PRO A 116 2.88 -5.90 -15.92
C PRO A 116 3.70 -4.62 -16.08
N VAL A 117 3.19 -3.48 -15.63
CA VAL A 117 3.79 -2.15 -15.80
C VAL A 117 4.41 -1.59 -14.52
N GLU A 118 4.39 -2.32 -13.41
CA GLU A 118 5.07 -1.97 -12.16
C GLU A 118 6.57 -1.69 -12.39
N THR A 119 7.22 -2.38 -13.33
CA THR A 119 8.60 -2.09 -13.73
C THR A 119 8.83 -0.66 -14.22
N PHE A 120 7.75 0.07 -14.53
CA PHE A 120 7.82 1.45 -14.97
C PHE A 120 7.78 2.45 -13.81
N MET A 121 7.77 2.01 -12.56
CA MET A 121 7.70 2.88 -11.39
C MET A 121 8.80 3.96 -11.33
N GLY A 122 9.99 3.67 -11.80
CA GLY A 122 11.12 4.62 -11.85
C GLY A 122 11.28 5.31 -13.21
N ALA A 123 12.02 6.41 -13.22
CA ALA A 123 12.40 7.10 -14.45
C ALA A 123 13.34 6.24 -15.31
N HIS A 124 13.20 6.31 -16.64
CA HIS A 124 14.02 5.59 -17.60
C HIS A 124 14.11 6.37 -18.91
N ASN A 125 15.31 6.45 -19.50
CA ASN A 125 15.56 7.17 -20.76
C ASN A 125 14.99 8.60 -20.79
N GLY A 126 15.00 9.32 -19.64
CA GLY A 126 14.49 10.68 -19.52
C GLY A 126 12.96 10.78 -19.39
N LEU A 127 12.24 9.66 -19.36
CA LEU A 127 10.80 9.61 -19.12
C LEU A 127 10.52 9.33 -17.63
N THR A 128 9.55 10.04 -17.05
CA THR A 128 9.01 9.70 -15.71
C THR A 128 8.22 8.39 -15.77
N SER A 129 7.86 7.83 -14.61
CA SER A 129 7.02 6.61 -14.51
C SER A 129 5.77 6.72 -15.39
N ARG A 130 4.98 7.78 -15.20
CA ARG A 130 3.75 8.02 -15.97
C ARG A 130 4.00 8.22 -17.45
N GLN A 131 5.06 8.96 -17.83
CA GLN A 131 5.42 9.15 -19.24
C GLN A 131 5.83 7.84 -19.90
N ARG A 132 6.55 6.95 -19.21
CA ARG A 132 6.89 5.61 -19.71
C ARG A 132 5.62 4.81 -20.02
N LEU A 133 4.72 4.74 -19.06
CA LEU A 133 3.46 4.01 -19.17
C LEU A 133 2.61 4.56 -20.32
N ARG A 134 2.40 5.88 -20.36
CA ARG A 134 1.66 6.54 -21.44
C ARG A 134 2.28 6.27 -22.81
N THR A 135 3.59 6.40 -22.94
CA THR A 135 4.32 6.15 -24.21
C THR A 135 4.13 4.71 -24.66
N TYR A 136 4.27 3.74 -23.74
CA TYR A 136 4.06 2.32 -24.02
C TYR A 136 2.65 2.06 -24.55
N LEU A 137 1.65 2.51 -23.82
CA LEU A 137 0.24 2.27 -24.12
C LEU A 137 -0.22 2.99 -25.40
N GLN A 138 0.21 4.22 -25.63
CA GLN A 138 -0.12 4.96 -26.86
C GLN A 138 0.43 4.24 -28.11
N ALA A 139 1.69 3.81 -28.05
CA ALA A 139 2.30 3.06 -29.17
C ALA A 139 1.65 1.70 -29.40
N ALA A 140 1.08 1.09 -28.36
CA ALA A 140 0.32 -0.16 -28.44
C ALA A 140 -1.15 0.03 -28.85
N GLY A 141 -1.62 1.28 -29.02
CA GLY A 141 -3.03 1.59 -29.32
C GLY A 141 -3.97 1.26 -28.16
N ALA A 142 -3.49 1.35 -26.90
CA ALA A 142 -4.21 0.96 -25.68
C ALA A 142 -4.30 2.12 -24.65
N TYR A 143 -4.26 3.36 -25.10
CA TYR A 143 -4.37 4.55 -24.25
C TYR A 143 -5.55 5.43 -24.66
N PRO A 144 -6.41 5.90 -23.73
CA PRO A 144 -6.49 5.47 -22.33
C PRO A 144 -6.77 3.98 -22.18
N LEU A 145 -6.35 3.39 -21.03
CA LEU A 145 -6.62 1.97 -20.76
C LEU A 145 -8.14 1.69 -20.72
N ASP A 146 -8.55 0.63 -21.40
CA ASP A 146 -9.92 0.10 -21.42
C ASP A 146 -9.94 -1.43 -21.27
N ASN A 147 -8.76 -2.05 -21.11
CA ASN A 147 -8.55 -3.49 -20.93
C ASN A 147 -7.20 -3.72 -20.27
N TYR A 148 -6.87 -4.98 -19.94
CA TYR A 148 -5.55 -5.38 -19.45
C TYR A 148 -4.43 -4.92 -20.37
N VAL A 149 -3.24 -4.72 -19.80
CA VAL A 149 -2.07 -4.19 -20.52
C VAL A 149 -1.63 -5.17 -21.61
N PRO A 150 -1.50 -4.72 -22.88
CA PRO A 150 -0.99 -5.59 -23.96
C PRO A 150 0.49 -5.91 -23.74
N GLY A 151 0.86 -7.17 -23.97
CA GLY A 151 2.23 -7.67 -23.74
C GLY A 151 3.30 -7.13 -24.68
N LYS A 152 2.90 -6.43 -25.75
CA LYS A 152 3.82 -5.88 -26.77
C LYS A 152 3.49 -4.44 -27.12
N SER A 153 4.53 -3.63 -27.27
CA SER A 153 4.43 -2.24 -27.77
C SER A 153 5.62 -1.92 -28.66
N PRO A 154 5.42 -1.16 -29.76
CA PRO A 154 6.52 -0.61 -30.55
C PRO A 154 7.47 0.30 -29.75
N ALA A 155 7.02 0.86 -28.62
CA ALA A 155 7.83 1.73 -27.77
C ALA A 155 8.69 0.98 -26.74
N GLN A 156 8.73 -0.35 -26.75
CA GLN A 156 9.40 -1.15 -25.72
C GLN A 156 10.90 -0.84 -25.55
N GLU A 157 11.60 -0.49 -26.63
CA GLU A 157 13.02 -0.07 -26.55
C GLU A 157 13.17 1.23 -25.76
N GLN A 158 12.21 2.16 -25.88
CA GLN A 158 12.23 3.45 -25.20
C GLN A 158 11.78 3.35 -23.75
N THR A 159 10.75 2.54 -23.47
CA THR A 159 10.08 2.47 -22.17
C THR A 159 10.60 1.38 -21.26
N GLY A 160 11.30 0.39 -21.80
CA GLY A 160 11.69 -0.85 -21.11
C GLY A 160 10.67 -1.98 -21.29
N ALA A 161 11.09 -3.20 -20.88
CA ALA A 161 10.26 -4.39 -20.97
C ALA A 161 9.23 -4.47 -19.85
N LEU A 162 8.10 -5.11 -20.14
CA LEU A 162 7.13 -5.51 -19.13
C LEU A 162 7.64 -6.71 -18.33
N GLN A 163 7.07 -6.88 -17.14
CA GLN A 163 7.19 -8.10 -16.33
C GLN A 163 5.87 -8.88 -16.31
N CYS A 164 5.83 -9.95 -15.53
CA CYS A 164 4.61 -10.69 -15.21
C CYS A 164 3.78 -11.05 -16.44
N PRO A 165 4.30 -11.88 -17.35
CA PRO A 165 3.61 -12.22 -18.61
C PRO A 165 2.25 -12.88 -18.38
N ALA A 166 2.02 -13.53 -17.23
CA ALA A 166 0.74 -14.15 -16.91
C ALA A 166 -0.39 -13.12 -16.67
N SER A 167 -0.06 -11.87 -16.32
CA SER A 167 -1.02 -10.78 -16.15
C SER A 167 -1.20 -9.90 -17.39
N GLN A 168 -0.49 -10.20 -18.49
CA GLN A 168 -0.66 -9.46 -19.74
C GLN A 168 -1.95 -9.88 -20.45
N ARG A 169 -2.56 -8.95 -21.20
CA ARG A 169 -3.86 -9.13 -21.91
C ARG A 169 -4.03 -10.45 -22.63
N GLU A 170 -2.99 -10.92 -23.31
CA GLU A 170 -3.02 -12.09 -24.15
C GLU A 170 -2.93 -13.40 -23.36
N ASN A 171 -2.49 -13.35 -22.12
CA ASN A 171 -2.13 -14.53 -21.33
C ASN A 171 -2.93 -14.67 -20.03
N ILE A 172 -3.60 -13.61 -19.60
CA ILE A 172 -4.29 -13.60 -18.29
C ILE A 172 -5.34 -14.71 -18.21
N ALA A 173 -5.23 -15.56 -17.19
CA ALA A 173 -6.12 -16.67 -16.93
C ALA A 173 -6.38 -16.92 -15.43
N PHE A 174 -5.73 -16.17 -14.56
CA PHE A 174 -5.85 -16.23 -13.09
C PHE A 174 -5.18 -15.01 -12.47
N MET A 175 -5.48 -14.74 -11.21
CA MET A 175 -4.66 -13.80 -10.40
C MET A 175 -3.37 -14.52 -10.01
N GLU A 176 -2.25 -14.13 -10.62
CA GLU A 176 -0.94 -14.66 -10.25
C GLU A 176 -0.52 -14.14 -8.85
N THR A 177 0.47 -14.83 -8.25
CA THR A 177 0.94 -14.42 -6.92
C THR A 177 1.55 -13.02 -6.95
N ASP A 178 1.21 -12.28 -5.92
CA ASP A 178 1.66 -10.91 -5.66
C ASP A 178 1.71 -10.65 -4.17
N ASP A 179 2.53 -9.72 -3.68
CA ASP A 179 2.55 -9.38 -2.27
C ASP A 179 1.28 -8.64 -1.83
N ASP A 180 0.68 -7.81 -2.67
CA ASP A 180 -0.66 -7.24 -2.45
C ASP A 180 -1.70 -8.30 -2.09
N ILE A 181 -1.73 -9.38 -2.86
CA ILE A 181 -2.68 -10.47 -2.67
C ILE A 181 -2.26 -11.37 -1.49
N ARG A 182 -0.98 -11.62 -1.36
CA ARG A 182 -0.42 -12.49 -0.32
C ARG A 182 -0.68 -11.94 1.08
N TYR A 183 -0.44 -10.64 1.28
CA TYR A 183 -0.71 -10.00 2.57
C TYR A 183 -2.21 -9.94 2.89
N THR A 184 -3.07 -9.71 1.90
CA THR A 184 -4.52 -9.77 2.10
C THR A 184 -4.98 -11.15 2.56
N VAL A 185 -4.50 -12.22 1.93
CA VAL A 185 -4.76 -13.61 2.33
C VAL A 185 -4.22 -13.88 3.74
N LEU A 186 -3.03 -13.39 4.05
CA LEU A 186 -2.40 -13.60 5.35
C LEU A 186 -3.17 -12.91 6.48
N GLY A 187 -3.62 -11.67 6.27
CA GLY A 187 -4.50 -10.96 7.19
C GLY A 187 -5.80 -11.73 7.47
N GLN A 188 -6.43 -12.30 6.42
CA GLN A 188 -7.58 -13.17 6.58
C GLN A 188 -7.28 -14.41 7.42
N LYS A 189 -6.10 -15.02 7.24
CA LYS A 189 -5.66 -16.20 8.02
C LYS A 189 -5.46 -15.84 9.49
N ILE A 190 -4.83 -14.69 9.79
CA ILE A 190 -4.63 -14.17 11.15
C ILE A 190 -5.99 -13.98 11.84
N LEU A 191 -6.93 -13.31 11.18
CA LEU A 191 -8.26 -13.06 11.71
C LEU A 191 -9.07 -14.34 11.96
N ARG A 192 -8.92 -15.36 11.10
CA ARG A 192 -9.53 -16.68 11.34
C ARG A 192 -8.98 -17.37 12.58
N GLN A 193 -7.71 -17.19 12.88
CA GLN A 193 -7.03 -17.84 14.01
C GLN A 193 -7.25 -17.12 15.35
N HIS A 194 -7.25 -15.79 15.33
CA HIS A 194 -7.19 -14.96 16.53
C HIS A 194 -8.39 -14.02 16.71
N GLY A 195 -9.28 -13.91 15.70
CA GLY A 195 -10.40 -12.98 15.74
C GLY A 195 -9.94 -11.53 15.93
N ALA A 196 -10.79 -10.72 16.59
CA ALA A 196 -10.49 -9.32 16.90
C ALA A 196 -9.37 -9.12 17.94
N SER A 197 -8.93 -10.18 18.62
CA SER A 197 -7.92 -10.11 19.68
C SER A 197 -6.47 -10.27 19.19
N PHE A 198 -6.24 -10.38 17.87
CA PHE A 198 -4.88 -10.43 17.35
C PHE A 198 -4.08 -9.17 17.69
N ASP A 199 -2.77 -9.32 17.78
CA ASP A 199 -1.82 -8.23 18.00
C ASP A 199 -0.63 -8.33 17.03
N THR A 200 0.29 -7.38 17.11
CA THR A 200 1.51 -7.32 16.29
C THR A 200 2.36 -8.59 16.38
N ALA A 201 2.38 -9.24 17.53
CA ALA A 201 3.13 -10.47 17.72
C ALA A 201 2.53 -11.65 16.92
N HIS A 202 1.21 -11.72 16.84
CA HIS A 202 0.51 -12.70 15.98
C HIS A 202 0.79 -12.45 14.49
N VAL A 203 0.89 -11.18 14.06
CA VAL A 203 1.26 -10.83 12.68
C VAL A 203 2.69 -11.31 12.38
N MET A 204 3.66 -10.97 13.24
CA MET A 204 5.04 -11.42 13.07
C MET A 204 5.13 -12.95 13.05
N ARG A 205 4.40 -13.64 13.94
CA ARG A 205 4.33 -15.11 13.94
C ARG A 205 3.82 -15.65 12.61
N ALA A 206 2.74 -15.06 12.07
CA ALA A 206 2.19 -15.48 10.79
C ALA A 206 3.19 -15.28 9.64
N TRP A 207 3.96 -14.20 9.65
CA TRP A 207 5.03 -13.98 8.67
C TRP A 207 6.09 -15.06 8.73
N LEU A 208 6.62 -15.35 9.91
CA LEU A 208 7.63 -16.39 10.11
C LEU A 208 7.16 -17.77 9.64
N ASP A 209 5.89 -18.09 9.84
CA ASP A 209 5.32 -19.40 9.53
C ASP A 209 4.88 -19.54 8.06
N GLN A 210 4.55 -18.44 7.36
CA GLN A 210 3.86 -18.47 6.07
C GLN A 210 4.61 -17.76 4.95
N LEU A 211 5.48 -16.78 5.26
CA LEU A 211 6.17 -16.00 4.26
C LEU A 211 7.65 -16.37 4.18
N PRO A 212 8.11 -16.97 3.09
CA PRO A 212 9.55 -17.09 2.84
C PRO A 212 10.19 -15.69 2.81
N TYR A 213 11.40 -15.56 3.34
CA TYR A 213 12.15 -14.30 3.32
C TYR A 213 12.26 -13.67 1.92
N SER A 214 12.36 -14.50 0.87
CA SER A 214 12.38 -14.08 -0.53
C SER A 214 11.05 -13.53 -1.06
N SER A 215 9.99 -13.59 -0.26
CA SER A 215 8.63 -13.14 -0.64
C SER A 215 8.22 -11.85 0.06
N VAL A 216 9.14 -11.19 0.77
CA VAL A 216 8.95 -9.88 1.39
C VAL A 216 9.89 -8.87 0.75
N CYS A 217 9.46 -7.61 0.65
CA CYS A 217 10.18 -6.54 -0.02
C CYS A 217 10.53 -5.42 0.98
N THR A 218 11.41 -4.55 0.61
CA THR A 218 11.75 -3.24 1.23
C THR A 218 11.60 -3.18 2.77
N ALA A 219 10.62 -2.48 3.30
CA ALA A 219 10.42 -2.29 4.75
C ALA A 219 10.16 -3.60 5.48
N GLU A 220 9.40 -4.49 4.87
CA GLU A 220 9.08 -5.82 5.38
C GLU A 220 10.33 -6.71 5.48
N THR A 221 11.17 -6.68 4.44
CA THR A 221 12.46 -7.39 4.45
C THR A 221 13.33 -6.91 5.61
N GLN A 222 13.41 -5.60 5.81
CA GLN A 222 14.22 -5.03 6.88
C GLN A 222 13.65 -5.36 8.26
N ALA A 223 12.34 -5.24 8.45
CA ALA A 223 11.67 -5.59 9.70
C ALA A 223 11.85 -7.09 10.04
N TYR A 224 11.69 -7.97 9.04
CA TYR A 224 11.92 -9.41 9.19
C TYR A 224 13.36 -9.70 9.68
N ARG A 225 14.35 -9.09 9.04
CA ARG A 225 15.77 -9.22 9.44
C ARG A 225 16.02 -8.68 10.84
N ASN A 226 15.52 -7.50 11.15
CA ASN A 226 15.68 -6.87 12.46
C ASN A 226 15.10 -7.75 13.56
N TYR A 227 13.90 -8.30 13.34
CA TYR A 227 13.28 -9.21 14.29
C TYR A 227 14.10 -10.48 14.48
N VAL A 228 14.47 -11.16 13.40
CA VAL A 228 15.25 -12.41 13.46
C VAL A 228 16.60 -12.18 14.11
N ALA A 229 17.31 -11.12 13.73
CA ALA A 229 18.64 -10.80 14.26
C ALA A 229 18.66 -10.49 15.76
N ARG A 230 17.58 -9.91 16.30
CA ARG A 230 17.53 -9.51 17.72
C ARG A 230 16.80 -10.51 18.61
N TYR A 231 15.76 -11.16 18.10
CA TYR A 231 14.84 -11.95 18.91
C TYR A 231 14.80 -13.44 18.56
N GLN A 232 15.34 -13.85 17.40
CA GLN A 232 15.25 -15.23 16.92
C GLN A 232 16.61 -15.86 16.55
N LEU A 233 17.70 -15.40 17.16
CA LEU A 233 19.06 -15.89 16.86
C LEU A 233 19.33 -17.34 17.32
N HIS A 234 18.49 -17.89 18.20
CA HIS A 234 18.66 -19.23 18.77
C HIS A 234 17.52 -20.14 18.37
N LEU A 235 17.84 -21.45 18.25
CA LEU A 235 16.83 -22.50 18.12
C LEU A 235 15.97 -22.52 19.38
N GLY A 236 14.72 -22.13 19.26
CA GLY A 236 13.77 -22.04 20.37
C GLY A 236 12.39 -21.54 19.92
N PRO A 237 11.45 -21.42 20.87
CA PRO A 237 10.13 -20.86 20.57
C PRO A 237 10.25 -19.41 20.05
N VAL A 238 9.36 -19.04 19.16
CA VAL A 238 9.28 -17.66 18.65
C VAL A 238 9.02 -16.68 19.81
N VAL A 239 9.85 -15.66 19.93
CA VAL A 239 9.72 -14.63 20.96
C VAL A 239 8.62 -13.65 20.58
N LEU A 240 7.52 -13.65 21.30
CA LEU A 240 6.35 -12.80 21.02
C LEU A 240 6.10 -11.71 22.07
N THR A 241 6.80 -11.78 23.23
CA THR A 241 6.63 -10.82 24.32
C THR A 241 7.92 -10.01 24.54
N GLY A 242 7.77 -8.76 24.96
CA GLY A 242 8.91 -7.86 25.20
C GLY A 242 9.63 -7.40 23.93
N VAL A 243 8.99 -7.50 22.77
CA VAL A 243 9.56 -7.04 21.50
C VAL A 243 9.43 -5.52 21.39
N ASP A 244 10.53 -4.87 21.13
CA ASP A 244 10.59 -3.44 20.77
C ASP A 244 10.23 -3.28 19.29
N TRP A 245 8.93 -3.17 18.99
CA TRP A 245 8.43 -3.05 17.63
C TRP A 245 8.91 -1.76 16.94
N THR A 246 9.14 -0.69 17.69
CA THR A 246 9.71 0.55 17.14
C THR A 246 11.11 0.30 16.61
N TRP A 247 11.95 -0.41 17.36
CA TRP A 247 13.28 -0.78 16.87
C TRP A 247 13.21 -1.71 15.66
N VAL A 248 12.29 -2.68 15.67
CA VAL A 248 12.09 -3.60 14.52
C VAL A 248 11.73 -2.81 13.26
N ALA A 249 10.83 -1.84 13.38
CA ALA A 249 10.37 -1.03 12.25
C ALA A 249 11.39 0.00 11.77
N THR A 250 12.31 0.48 12.63
CA THR A 250 13.14 1.65 12.30
C THR A 250 14.62 1.35 12.10
N HIS A 251 15.12 0.25 12.69
CA HIS A 251 16.55 -0.04 12.63
C HIS A 251 17.00 -0.32 11.20
N GLN A 252 17.83 0.58 10.65
CA GLN A 252 18.32 0.48 9.27
C GLN A 252 17.21 0.28 8.22
N ASN A 253 16.04 0.88 8.47
CA ASN A 253 14.87 0.77 7.59
C ASN A 253 14.51 2.12 6.94
N PRO A 254 15.11 2.48 5.81
CA PRO A 254 14.80 3.71 5.10
C PRO A 254 13.43 3.68 4.40
N TYR A 255 12.83 2.50 4.27
CA TYR A 255 11.55 2.25 3.59
C TYR A 255 10.33 2.41 4.51
N ARG A 256 10.52 2.88 5.75
CA ARG A 256 9.54 2.89 6.84
C ARG A 256 8.27 3.73 6.61
N GLU A 257 8.22 4.52 5.54
CA GLU A 257 7.02 5.24 5.09
C GLU A 257 6.60 4.86 3.65
N TRP A 258 7.11 3.74 3.13
CA TRP A 258 6.73 3.25 1.83
C TRP A 258 5.40 2.49 1.88
N ILE A 259 4.86 2.16 0.70
CA ILE A 259 3.50 1.66 0.52
C ILE A 259 3.25 0.25 1.12
N GLY A 260 4.30 -0.47 1.49
CA GLY A 260 4.19 -1.87 1.92
C GLY A 260 3.21 -2.13 3.08
N ALA A 261 2.96 -1.14 3.96
CA ALA A 261 1.89 -1.26 4.94
C ALA A 261 0.52 -1.05 4.29
N GLN A 262 0.35 -0.02 3.45
CA GLN A 262 -0.92 0.30 2.80
C GLN A 262 -1.51 -0.88 2.02
N ILE A 263 -0.68 -1.68 1.34
CA ILE A 263 -1.13 -2.85 0.57
C ILE A 263 -1.67 -4.00 1.42
N ARG A 264 -1.44 -3.98 2.73
CA ARG A 264 -1.91 -4.99 3.69
C ARG A 264 -3.26 -4.68 4.32
N ALA A 265 -3.82 -3.52 4.04
CA ALA A 265 -4.99 -2.94 4.70
C ALA A 265 -6.29 -3.75 4.55
N ASP A 266 -6.44 -4.51 3.47
CA ASP A 266 -7.73 -4.98 2.99
C ASP A 266 -8.44 -5.91 3.97
N SER A 267 -7.77 -6.95 4.48
CA SER A 267 -8.40 -7.87 5.42
C SER A 267 -8.84 -7.19 6.71
N TRP A 268 -8.18 -6.12 7.12
CA TRP A 268 -8.55 -5.32 8.29
C TRP A 268 -9.83 -4.53 8.03
N GLY A 269 -9.94 -3.92 6.84
CA GLY A 269 -11.16 -3.27 6.38
C GLY A 269 -12.33 -4.25 6.19
N TYR A 270 -12.07 -5.41 5.58
CA TYR A 270 -13.08 -6.47 5.37
C TYR A 270 -13.64 -7.02 6.69
N ALA A 271 -12.83 -7.02 7.74
CA ALA A 271 -13.22 -7.54 9.07
C ALA A 271 -14.15 -6.61 9.85
N ALA A 272 -14.24 -5.33 9.48
CA ALA A 272 -14.93 -4.30 10.23
C ALA A 272 -15.93 -3.46 9.38
N PRO A 273 -16.89 -4.08 8.65
CA PRO A 273 -17.82 -3.34 7.80
C PRO A 273 -18.57 -2.22 8.56
N GLY A 274 -18.45 -0.98 8.06
CA GLY A 274 -19.06 0.21 8.66
C GLY A 274 -18.38 0.72 9.95
N ASN A 275 -17.27 0.12 10.37
CA ASN A 275 -16.52 0.53 11.55
C ASN A 275 -15.07 0.90 11.20
N PRO A 276 -14.82 2.11 10.66
CA PRO A 276 -13.49 2.54 10.25
C PRO A 276 -12.48 2.62 11.40
N GLU A 277 -12.92 2.98 12.60
CA GLU A 277 -12.01 3.04 13.77
C GLU A 277 -11.45 1.67 14.11
N LEU A 278 -12.28 0.63 14.11
CA LEU A 278 -11.82 -0.75 14.37
C LEU A 278 -10.89 -1.24 13.24
N ALA A 279 -11.23 -0.94 11.98
CA ALA A 279 -10.39 -1.28 10.82
C ALA A 279 -9.02 -0.60 10.91
N ALA A 280 -8.98 0.70 11.24
CA ALA A 280 -7.76 1.47 11.43
C ALA A 280 -6.92 0.95 12.60
N GLU A 281 -7.54 0.54 13.71
CA GLU A 281 -6.82 -0.09 14.83
C GLU A 281 -6.20 -1.43 14.42
N PHE A 282 -6.91 -2.27 13.67
CA PHE A 282 -6.37 -3.52 13.15
C PHE A 282 -5.18 -3.27 12.21
N ALA A 283 -5.31 -2.31 11.31
CA ALA A 283 -4.23 -1.87 10.42
C ALA A 283 -3.01 -1.36 11.21
N TRP A 284 -3.21 -0.56 12.26
CA TRP A 284 -2.11 -0.12 13.11
C TRP A 284 -1.38 -1.29 13.78
N ARG A 285 -2.10 -2.33 14.24
CA ARG A 285 -1.49 -3.52 14.85
C ARG A 285 -0.61 -4.28 13.87
N ASP A 286 -0.93 -4.25 12.58
CA ASP A 286 -0.13 -4.84 11.50
C ASP A 286 1.04 -3.92 11.10
N ALA A 287 0.76 -2.66 10.76
CA ALA A 287 1.74 -1.74 10.19
C ALA A 287 2.95 -1.50 11.10
N ARG A 288 2.72 -1.33 12.40
CA ARG A 288 3.72 -0.86 13.37
C ARG A 288 4.97 -1.74 13.52
N MET A 289 4.97 -2.95 13.02
CA MET A 289 6.16 -3.80 13.10
C MET A 289 7.17 -3.51 11.98
N SER A 290 6.77 -2.85 10.92
CA SER A 290 7.59 -2.57 9.74
C SER A 290 7.63 -1.11 9.32
N HIS A 291 6.64 -0.33 9.73
CA HIS A 291 6.44 1.07 9.31
C HIS A 291 6.25 2.01 10.49
N VAL A 292 6.35 3.32 10.19
CA VAL A 292 6.10 4.42 11.12
C VAL A 292 5.34 5.54 10.41
N LYS A 293 4.78 6.50 11.17
CA LYS A 293 4.20 7.75 10.66
C LYS A 293 3.28 7.51 9.45
N ASN A 294 3.53 8.16 8.29
CA ASN A 294 2.69 8.06 7.11
C ASN A 294 2.59 6.64 6.53
N GLY A 295 3.60 5.79 6.73
CA GLY A 295 3.49 4.36 6.40
C GLY A 295 2.38 3.66 7.19
N ILE A 296 2.30 3.89 8.50
CA ILE A 296 1.20 3.41 9.35
C ILE A 296 -0.13 4.05 8.92
N TYR A 297 -0.12 5.37 8.71
CA TYR A 297 -1.35 6.11 8.38
C TYR A 297 -1.95 5.67 7.04
N GLY A 298 -1.11 5.32 6.06
CA GLY A 298 -1.59 4.79 4.77
C GLY A 298 -2.40 3.51 4.92
N GLU A 299 -1.94 2.57 5.75
CA GLU A 299 -2.68 1.34 6.04
C GLU A 299 -3.98 1.62 6.80
N MET A 300 -3.93 2.47 7.85
CA MET A 300 -5.10 2.88 8.62
C MET A 300 -6.14 3.58 7.73
N PHE A 301 -5.70 4.50 6.87
CA PHE A 301 -6.54 5.26 5.93
C PHE A 301 -7.27 4.33 4.97
N VAL A 302 -6.54 3.41 4.32
CA VAL A 302 -7.13 2.47 3.36
C VAL A 302 -8.06 1.48 4.05
N ALA A 303 -7.68 0.90 5.18
CA ALA A 303 -8.54 -0.01 5.94
C ALA A 303 -9.85 0.66 6.37
N ALA A 304 -9.78 1.92 6.81
CA ALA A 304 -10.94 2.72 7.17
C ALA A 304 -11.83 3.05 5.97
N MET A 305 -11.24 3.37 4.80
CA MET A 305 -12.01 3.56 3.56
C MET A 305 -12.75 2.29 3.14
N ILE A 306 -12.07 1.15 3.15
CA ILE A 306 -12.68 -0.15 2.82
C ILE A 306 -13.84 -0.45 3.77
N ALA A 307 -13.62 -0.34 5.09
CA ALA A 307 -14.67 -0.57 6.08
C ALA A 307 -15.88 0.34 5.87
N THR A 308 -15.65 1.61 5.55
CA THR A 308 -16.71 2.60 5.26
C THR A 308 -17.42 2.28 3.96
N GLY A 309 -16.72 1.79 2.93
CA GLY A 309 -17.28 1.40 1.65
C GLY A 309 -18.38 0.34 1.75
N PHE A 310 -18.36 -0.53 2.77
CA PHE A 310 -19.48 -1.45 3.04
C PHE A 310 -20.78 -0.73 3.44
N ALA A 311 -20.68 0.51 3.92
CA ALA A 311 -21.83 1.28 4.41
C ALA A 311 -22.22 2.44 3.50
N LEU A 312 -21.28 3.04 2.78
CA LEU A 312 -21.47 4.21 1.94
C LEU A 312 -21.10 3.91 0.49
N ASP A 313 -21.76 4.62 -0.45
CA ASP A 313 -21.55 4.48 -1.89
C ASP A 313 -20.97 5.78 -2.50
N ASP A 314 -20.69 6.82 -1.68
CA ASP A 314 -20.10 8.10 -2.09
C ASP A 314 -18.59 8.10 -1.86
N PRO A 315 -17.76 8.19 -2.92
CA PRO A 315 -16.31 8.16 -2.80
C PRO A 315 -15.74 9.23 -1.87
N LEU A 316 -16.27 10.45 -1.94
CA LEU A 316 -15.78 11.55 -1.08
C LEU A 316 -16.06 11.26 0.39
N ALA A 317 -17.25 10.78 0.73
CA ALA A 317 -17.59 10.43 2.11
C ALA A 317 -16.74 9.25 2.64
N VAL A 318 -16.39 8.30 1.78
CA VAL A 318 -15.48 7.18 2.09
C VAL A 318 -14.06 7.69 2.37
N ILE A 319 -13.55 8.59 1.54
CA ILE A 319 -12.22 9.20 1.71
C ILE A 319 -12.17 10.04 3.00
N GLU A 320 -13.19 10.87 3.24
CA GLU A 320 -13.29 11.70 4.47
C GLU A 320 -13.34 10.83 5.75
N ALA A 321 -14.01 9.67 5.68
CA ALA A 321 -14.02 8.72 6.79
C ALA A 321 -12.64 8.12 7.04
N GLY A 322 -11.88 7.80 6.00
CA GLY A 322 -10.50 7.35 6.12
C GLY A 322 -9.60 8.42 6.73
N LEU A 323 -9.71 9.67 6.28
CA LEU A 323 -8.95 10.81 6.80
C LEU A 323 -9.24 11.07 8.28
N ALA A 324 -10.46 10.80 8.76
CA ALA A 324 -10.82 10.95 10.16
C ALA A 324 -10.10 9.96 11.10
N GLU A 325 -9.47 8.92 10.57
CA GLU A 325 -8.77 7.90 11.35
C GLU A 325 -7.26 8.13 11.46
N ILE A 326 -6.71 9.16 10.83
CA ILE A 326 -5.28 9.50 10.85
C ILE A 326 -5.05 10.90 11.43
N PRO A 327 -3.82 11.28 11.83
CA PRO A 327 -3.53 12.60 12.38
C PRO A 327 -3.84 13.73 11.39
N GLY A 328 -4.66 14.70 11.81
CA GLY A 328 -5.11 15.84 11.00
C GLY A 328 -4.00 16.80 10.57
N HIS A 329 -2.86 16.77 11.26
CA HIS A 329 -1.66 17.55 10.93
C HIS A 329 -0.51 16.68 10.41
N SER A 330 -0.80 15.51 9.80
CA SER A 330 0.23 14.71 9.10
C SER A 330 0.41 15.17 7.65
N ARG A 331 1.56 14.80 7.05
CA ARG A 331 1.80 15.02 5.61
C ARG A 331 0.72 14.32 4.77
N LEU A 332 0.42 13.07 5.05
CA LEU A 332 -0.60 12.31 4.30
C LEU A 332 -1.94 13.02 4.33
N TYR A 333 -2.42 13.44 5.51
CA TYR A 333 -3.69 14.17 5.61
C TYR A 333 -3.69 15.44 4.77
N ALA A 334 -2.68 16.29 4.93
CA ALA A 334 -2.59 17.57 4.24
C ALA A 334 -2.51 17.40 2.71
N GLU A 335 -1.77 16.42 2.24
CA GLU A 335 -1.61 16.12 0.82
C GLU A 335 -2.88 15.52 0.21
N MET A 336 -3.58 14.63 0.91
CA MET A 336 -4.87 14.11 0.44
C MET A 336 -5.94 15.21 0.35
N ARG A 337 -5.93 16.19 1.29
CA ARG A 337 -6.80 17.39 1.15
C ARG A 337 -6.48 18.18 -0.13
N GLN A 338 -5.21 18.37 -0.45
CA GLN A 338 -4.81 19.05 -1.70
C GLN A 338 -5.23 18.24 -2.94
N VAL A 339 -5.11 16.90 -2.91
CA VAL A 339 -5.55 16.03 -4.02
C VAL A 339 -7.07 16.12 -4.22
N ILE A 340 -7.85 16.11 -3.14
CA ILE A 340 -9.31 16.35 -3.22
C ILE A 340 -9.60 17.70 -3.88
N ASP A 341 -8.88 18.75 -3.51
CA ASP A 341 -9.07 20.08 -4.10
C ASP A 341 -8.63 20.14 -5.57
N ILE A 342 -7.57 19.40 -5.96
CA ILE A 342 -7.21 19.24 -7.38
C ILE A 342 -8.37 18.59 -8.13
N CYS A 343 -8.90 17.48 -7.67
CA CYS A 343 -10.03 16.81 -8.32
C CYS A 343 -11.26 17.73 -8.45
N ARG A 344 -11.59 18.47 -7.39
CA ARG A 344 -12.72 19.42 -7.38
C ARG A 344 -12.54 20.57 -8.37
N ARG A 345 -11.31 21.11 -8.55
CA ARG A 345 -11.04 22.14 -9.56
C ARG A 345 -11.30 21.66 -10.99
N HIS A 346 -11.31 20.36 -11.20
CA HIS A 346 -11.63 19.70 -12.46
C HIS A 346 -13.00 19.00 -12.42
N ASP A 347 -13.92 19.46 -11.55
CA ASP A 347 -15.30 18.97 -11.41
C ASP A 347 -15.42 17.48 -11.09
N CYS A 348 -14.32 16.83 -10.63
CA CYS A 348 -14.19 15.37 -10.51
C CYS A 348 -14.58 14.63 -11.81
N ASP A 349 -14.40 15.28 -12.97
CA ASP A 349 -14.76 14.70 -14.27
C ASP A 349 -13.56 13.91 -14.83
N PHE A 350 -13.80 12.64 -15.14
CA PHE A 350 -12.82 11.77 -15.77
C PHE A 350 -12.26 12.32 -17.10
N ALA A 351 -13.02 13.14 -17.81
CA ALA A 351 -12.51 13.80 -19.03
C ALA A 351 -11.28 14.67 -18.78
N HIS A 352 -11.02 15.06 -17.54
CA HIS A 352 -9.88 15.89 -17.15
C HIS A 352 -8.74 15.08 -16.49
N PHE A 353 -8.79 13.75 -16.50
CA PHE A 353 -7.85 12.90 -15.75
C PHE A 353 -6.37 13.22 -16.02
N GLU A 354 -6.02 13.56 -17.27
CA GLU A 354 -4.63 13.92 -17.60
C GLU A 354 -4.14 15.13 -16.82
N LYS A 355 -4.97 16.19 -16.73
CA LYS A 355 -4.62 17.41 -15.99
C LYS A 355 -4.50 17.13 -14.48
N VAL A 356 -5.44 16.35 -13.95
CA VAL A 356 -5.41 15.94 -12.53
C VAL A 356 -4.14 15.16 -12.22
N LEU A 357 -3.75 14.21 -13.06
CA LEU A 357 -2.52 13.44 -12.87
C LEU A 357 -1.26 14.29 -13.03
N ASP A 358 -1.25 15.28 -13.96
CA ASP A 358 -0.14 16.24 -14.10
C ASP A 358 0.05 17.07 -12.82
N GLU A 359 -1.06 17.56 -12.22
CA GLU A 359 -1.00 18.34 -10.98
C GLU A 359 -0.58 17.47 -9.78
N ILE A 360 -1.03 16.22 -9.70
CA ILE A 360 -0.60 15.27 -8.67
C ILE A 360 0.89 14.94 -8.80
N GLU A 361 1.38 14.68 -10.03
CA GLU A 361 2.80 14.44 -10.29
C GLU A 361 3.66 15.66 -9.91
N ALA A 362 3.19 16.87 -10.22
CA ALA A 362 3.87 18.11 -9.81
C ALA A 362 3.90 18.30 -8.28
N LEU A 363 2.83 17.91 -7.58
CA LEU A 363 2.71 18.03 -6.13
C LEU A 363 3.58 16.99 -5.40
N LEU A 364 3.52 15.72 -5.80
CA LEU A 364 4.01 14.57 -5.03
C LEU A 364 5.13 13.78 -5.70
N GLY A 365 5.53 14.13 -6.92
CA GLY A 365 6.62 13.46 -7.65
C GLY A 365 8.01 13.62 -7.02
N HIS A 366 8.15 14.39 -5.95
CA HIS A 366 9.37 14.49 -5.15
C HIS A 366 9.59 13.29 -4.22
N TYR A 367 8.53 12.51 -3.92
CA TYR A 367 8.65 11.26 -3.17
C TYR A 367 9.24 10.14 -4.01
N HIS A 368 9.79 9.13 -3.34
CA HIS A 368 10.14 7.88 -4.02
C HIS A 368 8.88 7.25 -4.65
N PRO A 369 8.97 6.65 -5.85
CA PRO A 369 7.81 6.06 -6.51
C PRO A 369 6.98 5.08 -5.65
N VAL A 370 7.61 4.41 -4.70
CA VAL A 370 6.98 3.44 -3.77
C VAL A 370 6.55 4.09 -2.44
N HIS A 371 6.62 5.42 -2.29
CA HIS A 371 6.21 6.06 -1.05
C HIS A 371 4.69 6.01 -0.88
N THR A 372 4.21 5.92 0.38
CA THR A 372 2.78 5.85 0.70
C THR A 372 1.98 7.04 0.16
N ASN A 373 2.49 8.26 0.35
CA ASN A 373 1.70 9.48 0.12
C ASN A 373 1.33 9.71 -1.36
N ASN A 374 2.29 9.58 -2.28
CA ASN A 374 2.03 9.76 -3.70
C ASN A 374 1.12 8.66 -4.26
N ASN A 375 1.26 7.43 -3.79
CA ASN A 375 0.41 6.32 -4.21
C ASN A 375 -1.03 6.43 -3.65
N ALA A 376 -1.20 6.81 -2.38
CA ALA A 376 -2.51 7.12 -1.82
C ALA A 376 -3.24 8.22 -2.61
N ALA A 377 -2.51 9.22 -3.12
CA ALA A 377 -3.05 10.28 -3.96
C ALA A 377 -3.68 9.76 -5.25
N LEU A 378 -3.04 8.78 -5.91
CA LEU A 378 -3.60 8.15 -7.11
C LEU A 378 -4.88 7.37 -6.81
N VAL A 379 -4.93 6.66 -5.67
CA VAL A 379 -6.15 5.97 -5.22
C VAL A 379 -7.28 6.95 -4.98
N VAL A 380 -7.03 8.06 -4.26
CA VAL A 380 -8.02 9.12 -4.00
C VAL A 380 -8.53 9.72 -5.30
N ALA A 381 -7.64 10.09 -6.21
CA ALA A 381 -8.03 10.66 -7.51
C ALA A 381 -8.84 9.65 -8.36
N ALA A 382 -8.44 8.39 -8.36
CA ALA A 382 -9.13 7.33 -9.09
C ALA A 382 -10.57 7.13 -8.60
N LEU A 383 -10.78 7.11 -7.29
CA LEU A 383 -12.11 7.00 -6.70
C LEU A 383 -12.98 8.22 -7.02
N LEU A 384 -12.43 9.44 -6.91
CA LEU A 384 -13.20 10.68 -7.15
C LEU A 384 -13.58 10.88 -8.61
N LEU A 385 -12.66 10.62 -9.55
CA LEU A 385 -12.90 10.80 -10.97
C LEU A 385 -13.64 9.62 -11.61
N GLY A 386 -13.39 8.41 -11.12
CA GLY A 386 -14.05 7.19 -11.61
C GLY A 386 -15.47 7.01 -11.08
N GLY A 387 -15.74 7.49 -9.87
CA GLY A 387 -17.07 7.44 -9.24
C GLY A 387 -17.63 6.01 -9.17
N SER A 388 -18.77 5.77 -9.84
CA SER A 388 -19.42 4.46 -9.91
C SER A 388 -19.02 3.61 -11.13
N ASP A 389 -17.99 4.00 -11.86
CA ASP A 389 -17.49 3.28 -13.04
C ASP A 389 -16.19 2.55 -12.67
N PHE A 390 -16.29 1.24 -12.49
CA PHE A 390 -15.17 0.38 -12.10
C PHE A 390 -13.95 0.52 -13.03
N GLU A 391 -14.20 0.53 -14.34
CA GLU A 391 -13.15 0.64 -15.34
C GLU A 391 -12.35 1.92 -15.18
N LYS A 392 -13.04 3.04 -15.04
CA LYS A 392 -12.38 4.35 -14.83
C LYS A 392 -11.57 4.36 -13.55
N VAL A 393 -12.09 3.75 -12.48
CA VAL A 393 -11.39 3.70 -11.18
C VAL A 393 -10.06 2.93 -11.31
N ILE A 394 -10.08 1.68 -11.77
CA ILE A 394 -8.85 0.87 -11.79
C ILE A 394 -7.85 1.34 -12.87
N THR A 395 -8.36 1.79 -14.03
CA THR A 395 -7.50 2.25 -15.11
C THR A 395 -6.82 3.57 -14.79
N LEU A 396 -7.49 4.50 -14.11
CA LEU A 396 -6.89 5.76 -13.67
C LEU A 396 -5.81 5.51 -12.61
N ALA A 397 -6.08 4.65 -11.63
CA ALA A 397 -5.12 4.28 -10.60
C ALA A 397 -3.81 3.76 -11.22
N VAL A 398 -3.93 2.94 -12.28
CA VAL A 398 -2.77 2.39 -13.01
C VAL A 398 -2.13 3.43 -13.93
N MET A 399 -2.92 4.21 -14.70
CA MET A 399 -2.39 5.23 -15.62
C MET A 399 -1.64 6.36 -14.91
N GLY A 400 -1.83 6.54 -13.61
CA GLY A 400 -1.05 7.46 -12.79
C GLY A 400 0.43 7.10 -12.68
N GLY A 401 0.81 5.85 -12.96
CA GLY A 401 2.17 5.35 -12.81
C GLY A 401 2.50 5.02 -11.35
N TRP A 402 3.78 5.15 -10.98
CA TRP A 402 4.37 4.77 -9.69
C TRP A 402 4.12 3.29 -9.38
N ASP A 403 3.53 2.95 -8.25
CA ASP A 403 3.26 1.57 -7.84
C ASP A 403 1.89 1.11 -8.37
N THR A 404 1.88 0.63 -9.60
CA THR A 404 0.66 0.50 -10.41
C THR A 404 -0.26 -0.64 -9.97
N ASP A 405 0.28 -1.78 -9.57
CA ASP A 405 -0.47 -2.93 -9.08
C ASP A 405 -1.07 -2.66 -7.70
N CYS A 406 -0.29 -2.07 -6.80
CA CYS A 406 -0.74 -1.64 -5.49
C CYS A 406 -1.90 -0.63 -5.58
N ASN A 407 -1.76 0.39 -6.46
CA ASN A 407 -2.79 1.42 -6.65
C ASN A 407 -4.06 0.84 -7.27
N GLY A 408 -3.91 0.01 -8.31
CA GLY A 408 -5.02 -0.68 -8.95
C GLY A 408 -5.75 -1.61 -8.00
N ALA A 409 -5.01 -2.42 -7.23
CA ALA A 409 -5.55 -3.33 -6.23
C ALA A 409 -6.37 -2.59 -5.16
N THR A 410 -5.77 -1.54 -4.56
CA THR A 410 -6.41 -0.76 -3.50
C THR A 410 -7.67 -0.04 -3.99
N ALA A 411 -7.60 0.65 -5.14
CA ALA A 411 -8.75 1.35 -5.71
C ALA A 411 -9.88 0.38 -6.08
N GLY A 412 -9.55 -0.76 -6.69
CA GLY A 412 -10.50 -1.81 -7.05
C GLY A 412 -11.18 -2.43 -5.82
N SER A 413 -10.42 -2.68 -4.75
CA SER A 413 -10.94 -3.19 -3.48
C SER A 413 -11.95 -2.25 -2.83
N ILE A 414 -11.61 -0.96 -2.71
CA ILE A 414 -12.51 0.05 -2.15
C ILE A 414 -13.78 0.18 -3.01
N PHE A 415 -13.64 0.24 -4.34
CA PHE A 415 -14.78 0.26 -5.25
C PHE A 415 -15.70 -0.95 -5.05
N GLY A 416 -15.13 -2.16 -4.98
CA GLY A 416 -15.90 -3.39 -4.78
C GLY A 416 -16.64 -3.43 -3.44
N ALA A 417 -16.03 -2.92 -2.37
CA ALA A 417 -16.67 -2.77 -1.07
C ALA A 417 -17.85 -1.78 -1.13
N MET A 418 -17.75 -0.72 -1.94
CA MET A 418 -18.81 0.28 -2.13
C MET A 418 -19.97 -0.23 -2.97
N HIS A 419 -19.71 -0.95 -4.06
CA HIS A 419 -20.69 -1.21 -5.11
C HIS A 419 -21.04 -2.68 -5.30
N GLY A 420 -20.28 -3.62 -4.72
CA GLY A 420 -20.49 -5.06 -4.85
C GLY A 420 -19.95 -5.67 -6.15
N ALA A 421 -20.01 -7.00 -6.24
CA ALA A 421 -19.50 -7.76 -7.38
C ALA A 421 -20.26 -7.48 -8.67
N GLY A 422 -21.58 -7.26 -8.56
CA GLY A 422 -22.43 -6.95 -9.72
C GLY A 422 -22.06 -5.67 -10.47
N ALA A 423 -21.30 -4.76 -9.85
CA ALA A 423 -20.82 -3.53 -10.48
C ALA A 423 -19.49 -3.70 -11.25
N ILE A 424 -18.84 -4.86 -11.15
CA ILE A 424 -17.57 -5.14 -11.84
C ILE A 424 -17.86 -5.82 -13.17
N PRO A 425 -17.52 -5.21 -14.33
CA PRO A 425 -17.79 -5.80 -15.63
C PRO A 425 -17.06 -7.14 -15.85
N GLU A 426 -17.74 -8.09 -16.52
CA GLU A 426 -17.22 -9.43 -16.83
C GLU A 426 -15.86 -9.40 -17.52
N LYS A 427 -15.59 -8.41 -18.38
CA LYS A 427 -14.31 -8.27 -19.09
C LYS A 427 -13.09 -8.16 -18.16
N TRP A 428 -13.29 -7.70 -16.90
CA TRP A 428 -12.23 -7.56 -15.92
C TRP A 428 -12.05 -8.81 -15.07
N HIS A 429 -13.13 -9.41 -14.57
CA HIS A 429 -13.01 -10.57 -13.67
C HIS A 429 -13.10 -11.92 -14.40
N GLY A 430 -13.78 -11.99 -15.55
CA GLY A 430 -13.93 -13.23 -16.32
C GLY A 430 -12.60 -13.89 -16.69
N PRO A 431 -11.59 -13.14 -17.18
CA PRO A 431 -10.28 -13.71 -17.50
C PRO A 431 -9.55 -14.33 -16.31
N LEU A 432 -9.89 -13.98 -15.06
CA LEU A 432 -9.28 -14.55 -13.86
C LEU A 432 -9.84 -15.94 -13.50
N HIS A 433 -10.93 -16.39 -14.13
CA HIS A 433 -11.56 -17.69 -13.90
C HIS A 433 -11.75 -18.03 -12.42
N ASP A 434 -12.13 -17.05 -11.60
CA ASP A 434 -12.28 -17.17 -10.13
C ASP A 434 -11.07 -17.84 -9.44
N THR A 435 -9.86 -17.66 -9.95
CA THR A 435 -8.66 -18.37 -9.49
C THR A 435 -7.58 -17.41 -8.97
N LEU A 436 -7.07 -17.70 -7.78
CA LEU A 436 -6.05 -16.91 -7.08
C LEU A 436 -4.89 -17.81 -6.61
N TYR A 437 -3.68 -17.37 -6.89
CA TYR A 437 -2.44 -17.97 -6.41
C TYR A 437 -1.75 -17.04 -5.40
N SER A 438 -1.67 -17.40 -4.12
CA SER A 438 -1.15 -16.53 -3.05
C SER A 438 0.21 -16.93 -2.50
N GLN A 439 0.66 -18.17 -2.72
CA GLN A 439 1.80 -18.80 -2.05
C GLN A 439 1.63 -18.96 -0.52
N VAL A 440 0.44 -18.78 0.02
CA VAL A 440 0.14 -19.01 1.43
C VAL A 440 -0.55 -20.36 1.59
N ASN A 441 -0.12 -21.18 2.55
CA ASN A 441 -0.69 -22.49 2.81
C ASN A 441 -2.21 -22.40 3.05
N ASP A 442 -2.98 -23.33 2.47
CA ASP A 442 -4.46 -23.39 2.46
C ASP A 442 -5.14 -22.32 1.57
N TYR A 443 -4.36 -21.53 0.82
CA TYR A 443 -4.83 -20.47 -0.07
C TYR A 443 -4.09 -20.47 -1.43
N HIS A 444 -3.52 -21.60 -1.83
CA HIS A 444 -2.71 -21.67 -3.05
C HIS A 444 -2.88 -23.02 -3.80
N PRO A 445 -3.64 -23.10 -4.89
CA PRO A 445 -4.61 -22.11 -5.34
C PRO A 445 -5.88 -22.09 -4.49
N ILE A 446 -6.65 -21.00 -4.62
CA ILE A 446 -7.97 -20.85 -4.00
C ILE A 446 -8.86 -20.05 -4.94
N THR A 447 -10.19 -20.17 -4.80
CA THR A 447 -11.11 -19.31 -5.54
C THR A 447 -11.24 -17.94 -4.87
N ILE A 448 -11.36 -16.86 -5.68
CA ILE A 448 -11.65 -15.51 -5.21
C ILE A 448 -12.96 -15.50 -4.42
N THR A 449 -13.96 -16.23 -4.93
CA THR A 449 -15.26 -16.46 -4.27
C THR A 449 -15.09 -17.05 -2.86
N GLU A 450 -14.19 -18.04 -2.67
CA GLU A 450 -13.97 -18.64 -1.34
C GLU A 450 -13.26 -17.66 -0.38
N CYS A 451 -12.32 -16.85 -0.87
CA CYS A 451 -11.74 -15.78 -0.08
C CYS A 451 -12.80 -14.80 0.42
N ALA A 452 -13.71 -14.38 -0.45
CA ALA A 452 -14.83 -13.50 -0.09
C ALA A 452 -15.75 -14.15 0.95
N ARG A 453 -16.08 -15.45 0.80
CA ARG A 453 -16.92 -16.17 1.76
C ARG A 453 -16.28 -16.24 3.15
N ARG A 454 -14.97 -16.52 3.21
CA ARG A 454 -14.21 -16.54 4.46
C ARG A 454 -14.16 -15.15 5.11
N SER A 455 -13.94 -14.08 4.34
CA SER A 455 -13.95 -12.70 4.86
C SER A 455 -15.33 -12.31 5.41
N ALA A 456 -16.41 -12.65 4.72
CA ALA A 456 -17.78 -12.39 5.19
C ALA A 456 -18.08 -13.14 6.50
N ALA A 457 -17.63 -14.38 6.63
CA ALA A 457 -17.78 -15.13 7.89
C ALA A 457 -17.00 -14.52 9.05
N ILE A 458 -15.77 -14.05 8.81
CA ILE A 458 -14.95 -13.33 9.80
C ILE A 458 -15.65 -12.05 10.25
N ALA A 459 -16.13 -11.24 9.30
CA ALA A 459 -16.84 -9.99 9.61
C ALA A 459 -18.06 -10.21 10.52
N ARG A 460 -18.86 -11.26 10.25
CA ARG A 460 -19.99 -11.62 11.13
C ARG A 460 -19.53 -12.02 12.52
N THR A 461 -18.48 -12.81 12.62
CA THR A 461 -17.95 -13.25 13.92
C THR A 461 -17.47 -12.06 14.76
N ILE A 462 -16.77 -11.11 14.14
CA ILE A 462 -16.25 -9.90 14.81
C ILE A 462 -17.41 -8.97 15.21
N ALA A 463 -18.44 -8.85 14.37
CA ALA A 463 -19.60 -8.02 14.68
C ALA A 463 -20.49 -8.59 15.80
N ALA A 464 -20.42 -9.89 16.08
CA ALA A 464 -21.20 -10.57 17.11
C ALA A 464 -20.50 -10.60 18.49
N GLY A 465 -19.20 -10.39 18.57
CA GLY A 465 -18.41 -10.35 19.81
C GLY A 465 -18.11 -8.97 20.29
#